data_6934f748830caa92255e90b6f9c58183
#
_entry.id   6934f748830caa92255e90b6f9c58183
#
_cell.length_a   1.000
_cell.length_b   1.000
_cell.length_c   1.000
_cell.angle_alpha   90.00
_cell.angle_beta   90.00
_cell.angle_gamma   90.00
#
_symmetry.space_group_name_H-M   'P 1'
#
loop_
_entity.id
_entity.type
_entity.pdbx_description
1 polymer ?
#
loop_
_entity_poly.entity_id
_entity_poly.type
_entity_poly.pdbx_seq_one_letter_code
_entity_poly.pdbx_strand_id
1 'polypeptide(L)'
;MKKVVMVVPSFSAKGGISSVVNGYRGSELEKKYKIKYIESYCDGSKVKKICKALEAYFLFFKEMAINKPDLVHIHSSFGGSFYRKLPFVYIANIFNVPVINHIHGSEIANFYINASNKKKRLVEDCFDRCKYLVVLSEEWKNNLQVVKTNTSKVVIENYSIIHKECLKRKNHEDKIILFLGFITELKGVFDIPDIAKKNH
;
A
#
# COMPACT_ATOMS: atom_id res chain seq x y z
N MET A 1 -19.46 -17.39 -0.25
CA MET A 1 -18.13 -16.72 -0.21
C MET A 1 -18.32 -15.32 0.35
N LYS A 2 -17.45 -14.92 1.30
CA LYS A 2 -17.43 -13.53 1.79
C LYS A 2 -17.01 -12.57 0.69
N LYS A 3 -17.64 -11.40 0.65
CA LYS A 3 -17.39 -10.35 -0.33
C LYS A 3 -16.37 -9.36 0.24
N VAL A 4 -15.31 -9.10 -0.48
CA VAL A 4 -14.27 -8.14 -0.11
C VAL A 4 -14.14 -7.07 -1.18
N VAL A 5 -14.19 -5.81 -0.79
CA VAL A 5 -13.79 -4.70 -1.66
C VAL A 5 -12.36 -4.32 -1.37
N MET A 6 -11.52 -4.36 -2.39
CA MET A 6 -10.10 -4.02 -2.27
C MET A 6 -9.82 -2.72 -3.00
N VAL A 7 -9.41 -1.68 -2.26
CA VAL A 7 -9.09 -0.35 -2.81
C VAL A 7 -7.60 -0.28 -3.09
N VAL A 8 -7.23 -0.21 -4.37
CA VAL A 8 -5.87 -0.42 -4.87
C VAL A 8 -5.42 0.72 -5.82
N PRO A 9 -4.13 0.87 -6.13
CA PRO A 9 -3.72 1.59 -7.33
C PRO A 9 -4.12 0.79 -8.59
N SER A 10 -4.07 1.42 -9.76
CA SER A 10 -4.26 0.69 -11.03
C SER A 10 -3.26 -0.45 -11.16
N PHE A 11 -3.71 -1.57 -11.69
CA PHE A 11 -2.85 -2.72 -11.97
C PHE A 11 -1.71 -2.39 -12.95
N SER A 12 -1.92 -1.39 -13.80
CA SER A 12 -0.91 -0.88 -14.74
C SER A 12 0.00 0.20 -14.14
N ALA A 13 -0.29 0.69 -12.93
CA ALA A 13 0.53 1.71 -12.29
C ALA A 13 1.90 1.15 -11.86
N LYS A 14 2.95 1.95 -12.06
CA LYS A 14 4.30 1.59 -11.63
C LYS A 14 4.44 1.73 -10.11
N GLY A 15 4.93 0.68 -9.45
CA GLY A 15 5.22 0.73 -8.01
C GLY A 15 4.98 -0.57 -7.27
N GLY A 16 5.54 -0.66 -6.06
CA GLY A 16 5.52 -1.87 -5.24
C GLY A 16 4.10 -2.32 -4.85
N ILE A 17 3.18 -1.38 -4.57
CA ILE A 17 1.80 -1.74 -4.23
C ILE A 17 1.11 -2.42 -5.40
N SER A 18 1.27 -1.91 -6.62
CA SER A 18 0.69 -2.52 -7.82
C SER A 18 1.24 -3.93 -8.06
N SER A 19 2.54 -4.15 -7.84
CA SER A 19 3.15 -5.49 -7.92
C SER A 19 2.52 -6.46 -6.93
N VAL A 20 2.38 -6.06 -5.66
CA VAL A 20 1.74 -6.89 -4.62
C VAL A 20 0.30 -7.23 -5.00
N VAL A 21 -0.47 -6.24 -5.41
CA VAL A 21 -1.89 -6.43 -5.74
C VAL A 21 -2.08 -7.27 -7.02
N ASN A 22 -1.20 -7.11 -8.01
CA ASN A 22 -1.21 -7.96 -9.21
C ASN A 22 -1.05 -9.44 -8.87
N GLY A 23 -0.26 -9.78 -7.86
CA GLY A 23 -0.09 -11.16 -7.43
C GLY A 23 -1.29 -11.75 -6.69
N TYR A 24 -2.28 -10.96 -6.29
CA TYR A 24 -3.54 -11.49 -5.75
C TYR A 24 -4.45 -12.04 -6.85
N ARG A 25 -4.29 -11.56 -8.08
CA ARG A 25 -5.11 -12.01 -9.22
C ARG A 25 -4.78 -13.47 -9.57
N GLY A 26 -5.82 -14.27 -9.68
CA GLY A 26 -5.68 -15.71 -9.93
C GLY A 26 -5.12 -16.52 -8.75
N SER A 27 -4.89 -15.91 -7.58
CA SER A 27 -4.37 -16.59 -6.40
C SER A 27 -5.46 -17.36 -5.63
N GLU A 28 -5.02 -18.16 -4.65
CA GLU A 28 -5.92 -18.84 -3.71
C GLU A 28 -6.83 -17.86 -2.93
N LEU A 29 -6.43 -16.60 -2.81
CA LEU A 29 -7.23 -15.56 -2.16
C LEU A 29 -8.53 -15.32 -2.93
N GLU A 30 -8.48 -15.23 -4.26
CA GLU A 30 -9.67 -15.04 -5.11
C GLU A 30 -10.55 -16.29 -5.17
N LYS A 31 -9.98 -17.48 -4.93
CA LYS A 31 -10.77 -18.71 -4.81
C LYS A 31 -11.57 -18.77 -3.51
N LYS A 32 -11.05 -18.17 -2.42
CA LYS A 32 -11.66 -18.17 -1.09
C LYS A 32 -12.64 -17.02 -0.87
N TYR A 33 -12.42 -15.88 -1.52
CA TYR A 33 -13.18 -14.65 -1.34
C TYR A 33 -13.67 -14.09 -2.68
N LYS A 34 -14.88 -13.51 -2.70
CA LYS A 34 -15.33 -12.73 -3.85
C LYS A 34 -14.74 -11.33 -3.76
N ILE A 35 -13.62 -11.10 -4.44
CA ILE A 35 -12.89 -9.84 -4.39
C ILE A 35 -13.35 -8.92 -5.52
N LYS A 36 -13.69 -7.67 -5.18
CA LYS A 36 -13.91 -6.58 -6.12
C LYS A 36 -12.82 -5.54 -5.94
N TYR A 37 -12.03 -5.34 -6.97
CA TYR A 37 -10.99 -4.32 -6.99
C TYR A 37 -11.57 -2.96 -7.43
N ILE A 38 -11.22 -1.90 -6.69
CA ILE A 38 -11.53 -0.51 -7.04
C ILE A 38 -10.20 0.24 -7.17
N GLU A 39 -9.87 0.60 -8.40
CA GLU A 39 -8.65 1.33 -8.71
C GLU A 39 -8.83 2.82 -8.40
N SER A 40 -8.12 3.33 -7.38
CA SER A 40 -8.23 4.71 -6.90
C SER A 40 -7.09 5.63 -7.33
N TYR A 41 -6.15 5.12 -8.12
CA TYR A 41 -4.97 5.85 -8.60
C TYR A 41 -4.50 5.28 -9.93
N CYS A 42 -4.03 6.15 -10.81
CA CYS A 42 -3.31 5.77 -12.04
C CYS A 42 -2.14 6.72 -12.28
N ASP A 43 -1.18 6.30 -13.09
CA ASP A 43 -0.10 7.18 -13.56
C ASP A 43 -0.62 8.17 -14.59
N GLY A 44 0.04 9.34 -14.69
CA GLY A 44 -0.29 10.38 -15.65
C GLY A 44 -0.44 11.77 -15.03
N SER A 45 -1.14 12.66 -15.70
CA SER A 45 -1.34 14.06 -15.28
C SER A 45 -2.12 14.17 -13.95
N LYS A 46 -2.01 15.33 -13.29
CA LYS A 46 -2.76 15.61 -12.06
C LYS A 46 -4.28 15.47 -12.27
N VAL A 47 -4.78 15.95 -13.41
CA VAL A 47 -6.22 15.86 -13.75
C VAL A 47 -6.65 14.41 -13.87
N LYS A 48 -5.90 13.58 -14.60
CA LYS A 48 -6.19 12.14 -14.74
C LYS A 48 -6.26 11.43 -13.39
N LYS A 49 -5.32 11.76 -12.47
CA LYS A 49 -5.29 11.21 -11.10
C LYS A 49 -6.52 11.60 -10.28
N ILE A 50 -6.96 12.87 -10.41
CA ILE A 50 -8.18 13.36 -9.72
C ILE A 50 -9.41 12.68 -10.29
N CYS A 51 -9.59 12.64 -11.61
CA CYS A 51 -10.73 11.97 -12.25
C CYS A 51 -10.81 10.49 -11.83
N LYS A 52 -9.66 9.79 -11.80
CA LYS A 52 -9.59 8.39 -11.35
C LYS A 52 -10.01 8.23 -9.88
N ALA A 53 -9.62 9.15 -9.02
CA ALA A 53 -10.02 9.12 -7.62
C ALA A 53 -11.52 9.37 -7.44
N LEU A 54 -12.10 10.35 -8.17
CA LEU A 54 -13.53 10.64 -8.12
C LEU A 54 -14.39 9.48 -8.66
N GLU A 55 -13.98 8.88 -9.77
CA GLU A 55 -14.58 7.64 -10.28
C GLU A 55 -14.59 6.54 -9.22
N ALA A 56 -13.45 6.34 -8.57
CA ALA A 56 -13.31 5.32 -7.54
C ALA A 56 -14.19 5.58 -6.32
N TYR A 57 -14.36 6.84 -5.90
CA TYR A 57 -15.28 7.17 -4.79
C TYR A 57 -16.72 6.87 -5.14
N PHE A 58 -17.16 7.20 -6.35
CA PHE A 58 -18.50 6.91 -6.81
C PHE A 58 -18.77 5.40 -6.89
N LEU A 59 -17.85 4.64 -7.52
CA LEU A 59 -17.94 3.19 -7.61
C LEU A 59 -17.94 2.53 -6.23
N PHE A 60 -17.10 3.03 -5.31
CA PHE A 60 -17.03 2.52 -3.96
C PHE A 60 -18.32 2.78 -3.18
N PHE A 61 -18.84 4.01 -3.23
CA PHE A 61 -20.11 4.34 -2.59
C PHE A 61 -21.26 3.46 -3.11
N LYS A 62 -21.37 3.29 -4.44
CA LYS A 62 -22.35 2.40 -5.07
C LYS A 62 -22.20 0.97 -4.57
N GLU A 63 -20.96 0.48 -4.43
CA GLU A 63 -20.69 -0.87 -3.95
C GLU A 63 -21.12 -1.03 -2.48
N MET A 64 -20.84 -0.05 -1.63
CA MET A 64 -21.27 -0.05 -0.22
C MET A 64 -22.79 -0.06 -0.12
N ALA A 65 -23.47 0.76 -0.89
CA ALA A 65 -24.93 0.92 -0.82
C ALA A 65 -25.70 -0.31 -1.36
N ILE A 66 -25.21 -0.92 -2.45
CA ILE A 66 -25.95 -1.99 -3.16
C ILE A 66 -25.53 -3.38 -2.69
N ASN A 67 -24.21 -3.64 -2.63
CA ASN A 67 -23.69 -5.00 -2.43
C ASN A 67 -23.27 -5.28 -0.99
N LYS A 68 -23.11 -4.25 -0.18
CA LYS A 68 -22.70 -4.28 1.23
C LYS A 68 -21.66 -5.38 1.51
N PRO A 69 -20.39 -5.16 1.19
CA PRO A 69 -19.34 -6.17 1.35
C PRO A 69 -19.13 -6.50 2.83
N ASP A 70 -18.56 -7.68 3.10
CA ASP A 70 -18.21 -8.12 4.47
C ASP A 70 -16.95 -7.42 5.00
N LEU A 71 -16.10 -6.88 4.09
CA LEU A 71 -14.82 -6.29 4.42
C LEU A 71 -14.36 -5.32 3.34
N VAL A 72 -13.74 -4.22 3.77
CA VAL A 72 -12.95 -3.32 2.91
C VAL A 72 -11.48 -3.49 3.23
N HIS A 73 -10.64 -3.75 2.22
CA HIS A 73 -9.21 -3.83 2.33
C HIS A 73 -8.57 -2.70 1.51
N ILE A 74 -7.92 -1.76 2.18
CA ILE A 74 -7.34 -0.57 1.56
C ILE A 74 -5.83 -0.71 1.52
N HIS A 75 -5.23 -0.64 0.33
CA HIS A 75 -3.78 -0.52 0.17
C HIS A 75 -3.39 0.95 0.13
N SER A 76 -2.68 1.43 1.13
CA SER A 76 -2.32 2.82 1.31
C SER A 76 -0.81 3.03 1.47
N SER A 77 -0.40 4.28 1.31
CA SER A 77 0.92 4.80 1.65
C SER A 77 0.72 6.21 2.22
N PHE A 78 1.79 6.91 2.55
CA PHE A 78 1.72 8.25 3.14
C PHE A 78 1.70 9.38 2.09
N GLY A 79 1.67 10.62 2.55
CA GLY A 79 1.56 11.80 1.69
C GLY A 79 0.21 11.86 0.97
N GLY A 80 0.22 12.17 -0.32
CA GLY A 80 -0.99 12.27 -1.13
C GLY A 80 -1.82 10.99 -1.21
N SER A 81 -1.19 9.81 -1.02
CA SER A 81 -1.90 8.54 -0.97
C SER A 81 -2.80 8.45 0.26
N PHE A 82 -2.33 8.88 1.42
CA PHE A 82 -3.11 8.89 2.65
C PHE A 82 -4.41 9.69 2.47
N TYR A 83 -4.32 10.94 2.03
CA TYR A 83 -5.49 11.80 1.85
C TYR A 83 -6.49 11.25 0.83
N ARG A 84 -6.02 10.66 -0.25
CA ARG A 84 -6.87 10.01 -1.25
C ARG A 84 -7.59 8.77 -0.70
N LYS A 85 -7.05 8.10 0.32
CA LYS A 85 -7.65 6.91 0.92
C LYS A 85 -8.63 7.22 2.05
N LEU A 86 -8.57 8.41 2.65
CA LEU A 86 -9.48 8.83 3.72
C LEU A 86 -10.97 8.62 3.39
N PRO A 87 -11.51 9.10 2.25
CA PRO A 87 -12.93 8.96 1.96
C PRO A 87 -13.40 7.51 1.97
N PHE A 88 -12.58 6.56 1.55
CA PHE A 88 -12.95 5.14 1.57
C PHE A 88 -13.12 4.61 2.99
N VAL A 89 -12.26 5.03 3.94
CA VAL A 89 -12.38 4.66 5.35
C VAL A 89 -13.68 5.20 5.94
N TYR A 90 -13.95 6.49 5.73
CA TYR A 90 -15.16 7.13 6.26
C TYR A 90 -16.46 6.57 5.65
N ILE A 91 -16.50 6.38 4.34
CA ILE A 91 -17.66 5.78 3.66
C ILE A 91 -17.90 4.37 4.20
N ALA A 92 -16.88 3.52 4.31
CA ALA A 92 -17.03 2.17 4.85
C ALA A 92 -17.60 2.19 6.26
N ASN A 93 -17.13 3.12 7.11
CA ASN A 93 -17.65 3.27 8.48
C ASN A 93 -19.12 3.71 8.52
N ILE A 94 -19.57 4.61 7.65
CA ILE A 94 -20.99 5.01 7.53
C ILE A 94 -21.86 3.80 7.24
N PHE A 95 -21.37 2.85 6.44
CA PHE A 95 -22.09 1.61 6.13
C PHE A 95 -21.84 0.48 7.13
N ASN A 96 -21.11 0.74 8.23
CA ASN A 96 -20.71 -0.25 9.23
C ASN A 96 -19.98 -1.47 8.63
N VAL A 97 -19.14 -1.24 7.61
CA VAL A 97 -18.29 -2.27 7.01
C VAL A 97 -16.89 -2.16 7.59
N PRO A 98 -16.33 -3.25 8.15
CA PRO A 98 -15.00 -3.22 8.76
C PRO A 98 -13.91 -2.94 7.71
N VAL A 99 -12.89 -2.17 8.12
CA VAL A 99 -11.78 -1.74 7.25
C VAL A 99 -10.48 -2.36 7.73
N ILE A 100 -9.72 -2.95 6.81
CA ILE A 100 -8.29 -3.23 6.98
C ILE A 100 -7.52 -2.21 6.16
N ASN A 101 -6.61 -1.47 6.82
CA ASN A 101 -5.72 -0.54 6.14
C ASN A 101 -4.31 -1.15 6.05
N HIS A 102 -3.91 -1.56 4.85
CA HIS A 102 -2.62 -2.15 4.56
C HIS A 102 -1.64 -1.06 4.11
N ILE A 103 -0.67 -0.77 4.95
CA ILE A 103 0.24 0.35 4.81
C ILE A 103 1.52 -0.12 4.11
N HIS A 104 1.82 0.47 2.95
CA HIS A 104 2.97 0.14 2.10
C HIS A 104 4.05 1.25 2.10
N GLY A 105 4.13 2.04 3.14
CA GLY A 105 5.14 3.10 3.26
C GLY A 105 5.83 3.05 4.62
N SER A 106 7.17 3.17 4.63
CA SER A 106 7.98 3.23 5.85
C SER A 106 7.95 4.60 6.55
N GLU A 107 7.47 5.64 5.85
CA GLU A 107 7.61 7.05 6.25
C GLU A 107 6.58 7.51 7.29
N ILE A 108 5.86 6.60 7.96
CA ILE A 108 4.79 6.98 8.90
C ILE A 108 5.29 7.87 10.02
N ALA A 109 6.43 7.53 10.63
CA ALA A 109 6.97 8.29 11.74
C ALA A 109 7.24 9.74 11.32
N ASN A 110 7.93 9.95 10.21
CA ASN A 110 8.22 11.28 9.69
C ASN A 110 6.94 12.03 9.27
N PHE A 111 6.02 11.35 8.60
CA PHE A 111 4.73 11.92 8.18
C PHE A 111 3.89 12.40 9.36
N TYR A 112 3.87 11.63 10.46
CA TYR A 112 3.10 11.97 11.64
C TYR A 112 3.83 12.97 12.56
N ILE A 113 5.12 12.76 12.86
CA ILE A 113 5.88 13.63 13.77
C ILE A 113 5.90 15.06 13.24
N ASN A 114 6.15 15.25 11.96
CA ASN A 114 6.23 16.56 11.29
C ASN A 114 4.85 17.16 10.94
N ALA A 115 3.76 16.49 11.26
CA ALA A 115 2.42 16.97 10.97
C ALA A 115 1.95 18.01 12.00
N SER A 116 1.11 18.95 11.56
CA SER A 116 0.38 19.84 12.46
C SER A 116 -0.60 19.04 13.34
N ASN A 117 -1.00 19.61 14.49
CA ASN A 117 -1.94 18.95 15.40
C ASN A 117 -3.26 18.52 14.72
N LYS A 118 -3.77 19.31 13.77
CA LYS A 118 -4.97 18.96 12.99
C LYS A 118 -4.72 17.72 12.11
N LYS A 119 -3.56 17.64 11.46
CA LYS A 119 -3.19 16.47 10.65
C LYS A 119 -2.94 15.22 11.53
N LYS A 120 -2.32 15.38 12.68
CA LYS A 120 -2.12 14.28 13.66
C LYS A 120 -3.46 13.66 14.04
N ARG A 121 -4.41 14.49 14.49
CA ARG A 121 -5.77 14.05 14.84
C ARG A 121 -6.47 13.34 13.65
N LEU A 122 -6.28 13.83 12.43
CA LEU A 122 -6.85 13.20 11.24
C LEU A 122 -6.27 11.81 10.99
N VAL A 123 -4.96 11.61 11.22
CA VAL A 123 -4.32 10.30 11.10
C VAL A 123 -4.82 9.36 12.20
N GLU A 124 -4.88 9.84 13.44
CA GLU A 124 -5.39 9.09 14.59
C GLU A 124 -6.83 8.63 14.36
N ASP A 125 -7.73 9.55 14.00
CA ASP A 125 -9.14 9.24 13.71
C ASP A 125 -9.30 8.25 12.54
N CYS A 126 -8.52 8.43 11.46
CA CYS A 126 -8.53 7.49 10.34
C CYS A 126 -8.12 6.08 10.77
N PHE A 127 -7.10 5.97 11.61
CA PHE A 127 -6.59 4.68 12.06
C PHE A 127 -7.55 4.02 13.06
N ASP A 128 -8.12 4.78 13.98
CA ASP A 128 -9.10 4.28 14.96
C ASP A 128 -10.40 3.77 14.30
N ARG A 129 -10.70 4.23 13.09
CA ARG A 129 -11.81 3.72 12.27
C ARG A 129 -11.48 2.42 11.55
N CYS A 130 -10.25 1.97 11.57
CA CYS A 130 -9.85 0.70 10.96
C CYS A 130 -9.93 -0.43 12.00
N LYS A 131 -10.37 -1.61 11.57
CA LYS A 131 -10.36 -2.81 12.41
C LYS A 131 -8.94 -3.32 12.64
N TYR A 132 -8.11 -3.24 11.60
CA TYR A 132 -6.69 -3.62 11.64
C TYR A 132 -5.86 -2.67 10.78
N LEU A 133 -4.64 -2.41 11.26
CA LEU A 133 -3.57 -1.80 10.47
C LEU A 133 -2.58 -2.92 10.11
N VAL A 134 -2.40 -3.17 8.83
CA VAL A 134 -1.42 -4.14 8.35
C VAL A 134 -0.17 -3.39 7.90
N VAL A 135 0.98 -3.87 8.31
CA VAL A 135 2.31 -3.35 7.95
C VAL A 135 3.21 -4.47 7.46
N LEU A 136 4.32 -4.13 6.82
CA LEU A 136 5.16 -5.08 6.10
C LEU A 136 6.32 -5.66 6.92
N SER A 137 6.60 -5.14 8.13
CA SER A 137 7.66 -5.65 9.01
C SER A 137 7.41 -5.26 10.47
N GLU A 138 8.07 -5.94 11.40
CA GLU A 138 8.06 -5.56 12.81
C GLU A 138 8.67 -4.16 13.04
N GLU A 139 9.67 -3.77 12.27
CA GLU A 139 10.21 -2.41 12.30
C GLU A 139 9.14 -1.37 11.98
N TRP A 140 8.35 -1.59 10.93
CA TRP A 140 7.26 -0.66 10.56
C TRP A 140 6.14 -0.65 11.61
N LYS A 141 5.87 -1.77 12.24
CA LYS A 141 4.94 -1.84 13.36
C LYS A 141 5.43 -1.03 14.56
N ASN A 142 6.73 -1.08 14.85
CA ASN A 142 7.35 -0.25 15.89
C ASN A 142 7.31 1.24 15.52
N ASN A 143 7.62 1.59 14.29
CA ASN A 143 7.52 2.97 13.79
C ASN A 143 6.09 3.52 13.88
N LEU A 144 5.07 2.67 13.77
CA LEU A 144 3.66 3.04 13.93
C LEU A 144 3.26 3.34 15.38
N GLN A 145 4.07 3.00 16.37
CA GLN A 145 3.78 3.27 17.79
C GLN A 145 3.78 4.77 18.12
N VAL A 146 4.43 5.61 17.29
CA VAL A 146 4.39 7.07 17.47
C VAL A 146 2.99 7.65 17.25
N VAL A 147 2.12 6.92 16.51
CA VAL A 147 0.74 7.34 16.27
C VAL A 147 -0.14 6.88 17.43
N LYS A 148 -0.85 7.82 18.02
CA LYS A 148 -1.80 7.55 19.10
C LYS A 148 -3.05 6.88 18.50
N THR A 149 -3.08 5.56 18.52
CA THR A 149 -4.21 4.75 18.07
C THR A 149 -4.27 3.43 18.82
N ASN A 150 -5.48 3.00 19.17
CA ASN A 150 -5.75 1.73 19.83
C ASN A 150 -5.94 0.57 18.82
N THR A 151 -5.92 0.86 17.52
CA THR A 151 -6.14 -0.15 16.49
C THR A 151 -5.03 -1.20 16.48
N SER A 152 -5.43 -2.46 16.45
CA SER A 152 -4.51 -3.60 16.38
C SER A 152 -3.64 -3.55 15.12
N LYS A 153 -2.33 -3.76 15.31
CA LYS A 153 -1.32 -3.73 14.26
C LYS A 153 -0.86 -5.16 13.97
N VAL A 154 -0.96 -5.57 12.70
CA VAL A 154 -0.61 -6.91 12.23
C VAL A 154 0.52 -6.80 11.21
N VAL A 155 1.52 -7.65 11.31
CA VAL A 155 2.60 -7.74 10.31
C VAL A 155 2.23 -8.79 9.28
N ILE A 156 2.23 -8.39 8.00
CA ILE A 156 2.11 -9.27 6.84
C ILE A 156 3.16 -8.82 5.84
N GLU A 157 4.21 -9.60 5.71
CA GLU A 157 5.32 -9.31 4.80
C GLU A 157 4.90 -9.41 3.34
N ASN A 158 5.59 -8.68 2.47
CA ASN A 158 5.41 -8.85 1.04
C ASN A 158 5.93 -10.22 0.62
N TYR A 159 5.18 -10.89 -0.23
CA TYR A 159 5.61 -12.16 -0.83
C TYR A 159 6.44 -11.91 -2.08
N SER A 160 7.28 -12.87 -2.41
CA SER A 160 8.03 -12.93 -3.65
C SER A 160 7.67 -14.20 -4.42
N ILE A 161 7.34 -14.06 -5.70
CA ILE A 161 7.17 -15.21 -6.59
C ILE A 161 8.53 -15.52 -7.19
N ILE A 162 9.18 -16.56 -6.66
CA ILE A 162 10.45 -17.05 -7.21
C ILE A 162 10.13 -18.10 -8.27
N HIS A 163 10.37 -17.78 -9.53
CA HIS A 163 10.35 -18.76 -10.60
C HIS A 163 11.65 -19.57 -10.57
N LYS A 164 11.57 -20.85 -10.26
CA LYS A 164 12.75 -21.76 -10.17
C LYS A 164 13.64 -21.77 -11.41
N GLU A 165 13.06 -21.49 -12.58
CA GLU A 165 13.78 -21.41 -13.84
C GLU A 165 14.76 -20.23 -13.95
N CYS A 166 14.57 -19.18 -13.13
CA CYS A 166 15.44 -18.00 -13.12
C CYS A 166 16.71 -18.19 -12.28
N LEU A 167 16.90 -19.33 -11.61
CA LEU A 167 18.01 -19.55 -10.68
C LEU A 167 19.29 -20.06 -11.34
N LYS A 168 19.40 -20.10 -12.68
CA LYS A 168 20.66 -20.39 -13.34
C LYS A 168 21.61 -19.20 -13.17
N ARG A 169 22.42 -19.25 -12.12
CA ARG A 169 23.57 -18.32 -11.97
C ARG A 169 24.51 -18.51 -13.15
N LYS A 170 24.66 -17.48 -13.97
CA LYS A 170 25.83 -17.38 -14.84
C LYS A 170 27.00 -16.98 -13.96
N ASN A 171 28.09 -17.75 -13.98
CA ASN A 171 29.34 -17.31 -13.39
C ASN A 171 29.80 -16.10 -14.19
N HIS A 172 29.90 -14.95 -13.52
CA HIS A 172 30.53 -13.76 -14.07
C HIS A 172 31.92 -13.67 -13.47
N GLU A 173 32.92 -13.45 -14.30
CA GLU A 173 34.31 -13.19 -13.88
C GLU A 173 34.41 -11.80 -13.20
N ASP A 174 33.55 -10.87 -13.63
CA ASP A 174 33.48 -9.53 -13.08
C ASP A 174 32.52 -9.43 -11.88
N LYS A 175 32.88 -8.59 -10.91
CA LYS A 175 32.01 -8.21 -9.81
C LYS A 175 30.91 -7.27 -10.33
N ILE A 176 29.64 -7.74 -10.32
CA ILE A 176 28.51 -6.97 -10.82
C ILE A 176 27.67 -6.49 -9.64
N ILE A 177 27.42 -5.17 -9.57
CA ILE A 177 26.49 -4.56 -8.62
C ILE A 177 25.21 -4.24 -9.39
N LEU A 178 24.10 -4.90 -9.03
CA LEU A 178 22.79 -4.64 -9.60
C LEU A 178 21.97 -3.75 -8.68
N PHE A 179 21.51 -2.61 -9.19
CA PHE A 179 20.53 -1.77 -8.52
C PHE A 179 19.14 -1.93 -9.17
N LEU A 180 18.14 -2.26 -8.36
CA LEU A 180 16.76 -2.44 -8.80
C LEU A 180 15.84 -1.52 -8.01
N GLY A 181 15.45 -0.38 -8.60
CA GLY A 181 14.61 0.61 -7.92
C GLY A 181 14.50 1.93 -8.68
N PHE A 182 13.72 2.86 -8.13
CA PHE A 182 13.74 4.24 -8.63
C PHE A 182 15.07 4.90 -8.27
N ILE A 183 15.64 5.64 -9.21
CA ILE A 183 16.86 6.44 -8.99
C ILE A 183 16.47 7.65 -8.14
N THR A 184 16.64 7.53 -6.83
CA THR A 184 16.39 8.58 -5.85
C THR A 184 17.37 8.43 -4.69
N GLU A 185 17.67 9.54 -4.02
CA GLU A 185 18.53 9.59 -2.83
C GLU A 185 18.02 8.63 -1.72
N LEU A 186 16.70 8.62 -1.46
CA LEU A 186 16.05 7.74 -0.48
C LEU A 186 16.26 6.23 -0.74
N LYS A 187 16.70 5.86 -1.95
CA LYS A 187 17.00 4.47 -2.31
C LYS A 187 18.48 4.13 -2.27
N GLY A 188 19.34 5.09 -1.85
CA GLY A 188 20.77 4.87 -1.70
C GLY A 188 21.50 4.65 -3.02
N VAL A 189 20.93 5.03 -4.18
CA VAL A 189 21.55 4.78 -5.48
C VAL A 189 22.85 5.56 -5.65
N PHE A 190 22.96 6.72 -5.01
CA PHE A 190 24.16 7.57 -5.09
C PHE A 190 25.31 7.08 -4.21
N ASP A 191 25.06 6.15 -3.29
CA ASP A 191 26.08 5.52 -2.46
C ASP A 191 26.82 4.38 -3.21
N ILE A 192 26.21 3.85 -4.28
CA ILE A 192 26.76 2.70 -5.03
C ILE A 192 28.13 2.99 -5.64
N PRO A 193 28.40 4.17 -6.27
CA PRO A 193 29.72 4.48 -6.81
C PRO A 193 30.84 4.46 -5.75
N ASP A 194 30.54 4.92 -4.54
CA ASP A 194 31.49 4.94 -3.44
C ASP A 194 31.73 3.55 -2.84
N ILE A 195 30.69 2.72 -2.79
CA ILE A 195 30.81 1.31 -2.42
C ILE A 195 31.65 0.55 -3.45
N ALA A 196 31.43 0.78 -4.73
CA ALA A 196 32.19 0.16 -5.80
C ALA A 196 33.68 0.51 -5.73
N LYS A 197 34.04 1.77 -5.47
CA LYS A 197 35.41 2.23 -5.32
C LYS A 197 36.15 1.61 -4.13
N LYS A 198 35.43 1.36 -3.02
CA LYS A 198 36.04 0.79 -1.80
C LYS A 198 36.29 -0.72 -1.89
N ASN A 199 35.74 -1.40 -2.88
CA ASN A 199 35.84 -2.85 -3.06
C ASN A 199 36.72 -3.23 -4.29
N HIS A 200 37.41 -2.26 -4.87
CA HIS A 200 38.54 -2.43 -5.77
C HIS A 200 39.84 -2.30 -5.00
#